data_393982317a2b67c87add25b59ac6efde
#
_entry.id   393982317a2b67c87add25b59ac6efde
#
_cell.length_a   1.000
_cell.length_b   1.000
_cell.length_c   1.000
_cell.angle_alpha   90.00
_cell.angle_beta   90.00
_cell.angle_gamma   90.00
#
_symmetry.space_group_name_H-M   'P 1'
#
loop_
_entity.id
_entity.type
_entity.pdbx_description
1 polymer ?
#
loop_
_entity_poly.entity_id
_entity_poly.type
_entity_poly.pdbx_seq_one_letter_code
_entity_poly.pdbx_strand_id
1 'polypeptide(L)'
;MLRMTPLASAIVALLIGIEAYAAEETFDTHFMIGGMKDQQVVNIRLEDNQPLPGQYDIDIYVNKQWRGKYEIIVKDNPQETCLSREMIKRLGINTDNFASGKQCLTFKQLIQGGSYTWDIGVFRLDFSVPQAWVEELESGYVPPENWERGINAFYTSYYVSQYYSDYKASGNSKSTYVRFNSGLNLQEWQLHSDASFSKTNNNPGVWKSNTLYLERGFAQLLGTLRVGDMYTSSDIFDSVRFSGVRLFRDMQMLPNSKQNFTPRVQGIAQSNALVTIEQNGFVVYQKEVPPGPFAITDLQLAGGGADLDVSVKEADGSVTTYLVPYAAVPNMLQPGVSKYDFAAGRSHIEGASKQSDFVQAGHQYGFNNLLTLYGGSMVANNYYAFTLGTGWNTRIGAISVDATKSHSKQDNGDVFDGQSYQIAYNKFVSQTSTRFGLAAWRYSSRDYRTFNDHVWANNKDNYRHDENDIYDIADYYQNDFGRKNSFSANMSQSLPEGWGSVSL
;
A
#
# COMPACT_ATOMS: atom_id res chain seq x y z
N MET A 1 31.70 -28.01 24.66
CA MET A 1 30.88 -27.48 25.76
C MET A 1 30.76 -25.98 25.58
N LEU A 2 29.67 -25.50 24.98
CA LEU A 2 29.42 -24.05 24.83
C LEU A 2 28.97 -23.48 26.18
N ARG A 3 29.77 -22.60 26.77
CA ARG A 3 29.31 -21.79 27.91
C ARG A 3 28.38 -20.70 27.40
N MET A 4 27.10 -20.85 27.67
CA MET A 4 26.13 -19.80 27.43
C MET A 4 26.41 -18.61 28.34
N THR A 5 26.33 -17.40 27.78
CA THR A 5 26.48 -16.16 28.57
C THR A 5 25.24 -15.96 29.44
N PRO A 6 25.32 -15.29 30.60
CA PRO A 6 24.18 -15.13 31.53
C PRO A 6 22.96 -14.47 30.91
N LEU A 7 23.12 -13.71 29.85
CA LEU A 7 21.98 -13.09 29.11
C LEU A 7 21.19 -14.13 28.30
N ALA A 8 21.89 -15.11 27.70
CA ALA A 8 21.21 -16.19 26.94
C ALA A 8 20.44 -17.13 27.86
N SER A 9 20.94 -17.35 29.08
CA SER A 9 20.27 -18.15 30.11
C SER A 9 19.01 -17.47 30.66
N ALA A 10 18.99 -16.14 30.76
CA ALA A 10 17.84 -15.37 31.23
C ALA A 10 16.70 -15.38 30.18
N ILE A 11 17.03 -15.33 28.90
CA ILE A 11 16.01 -15.37 27.82
C ILE A 11 15.41 -16.78 27.69
N VAL A 12 16.20 -17.83 27.85
CA VAL A 12 15.72 -19.22 27.82
C VAL A 12 14.87 -19.52 29.06
N ALA A 13 15.18 -18.99 30.24
CA ALA A 13 14.40 -19.15 31.46
C ALA A 13 13.04 -18.45 31.40
N LEU A 14 12.89 -17.38 30.63
CA LEU A 14 11.60 -16.70 30.40
C LEU A 14 10.68 -17.45 29.41
N LEU A 15 11.21 -18.35 28.60
CA LEU A 15 10.45 -19.12 27.60
C LEU A 15 9.97 -20.50 28.11
N ILE A 16 10.44 -20.97 29.27
CA ILE A 16 10.12 -22.32 29.78
C ILE A 16 9.03 -22.28 30.90
N GLY A 17 8.45 -21.14 31.19
CA GLY A 17 7.59 -20.94 32.37
C GLY A 17 6.09 -20.83 32.14
N ILE A 18 5.51 -21.24 31.00
CA ILE A 18 4.06 -21.29 30.82
C ILE A 18 3.66 -22.67 30.31
N GLU A 19 3.51 -23.63 31.23
CA GLU A 19 2.60 -24.74 30.98
C GLU A 19 1.17 -24.20 30.99
N ALA A 20 0.60 -24.02 29.77
CA ALA A 20 -0.83 -23.77 29.65
C ALA A 20 -1.58 -25.04 30.07
N TYR A 21 -2.01 -25.08 31.31
CA TYR A 21 -3.09 -25.98 31.67
C TYR A 21 -4.32 -25.56 30.87
N ALA A 22 -4.73 -26.39 29.94
CA ALA A 22 -6.06 -26.35 29.39
C ALA A 22 -7.03 -26.66 30.55
N ALA A 23 -7.54 -25.65 31.21
CA ALA A 23 -8.69 -25.80 32.07
C ALA A 23 -9.87 -26.15 31.16
N GLU A 24 -10.57 -27.23 31.44
CA GLU A 24 -11.92 -27.46 30.88
C GLU A 24 -12.73 -26.18 31.20
N GLU A 25 -13.03 -25.41 30.17
CA GLU A 25 -13.91 -24.26 30.25
C GLU A 25 -15.32 -24.79 30.52
N THR A 26 -15.67 -24.93 31.80
CA THR A 26 -17.06 -24.99 32.21
C THR A 26 -17.65 -23.60 32.03
N PHE A 27 -18.54 -23.45 31.06
CA PHE A 27 -19.31 -22.24 30.85
C PHE A 27 -20.08 -21.89 32.16
N ASP A 28 -19.65 -20.83 32.82
CA ASP A 28 -20.36 -20.30 33.98
C ASP A 28 -21.56 -19.49 33.45
N THR A 29 -22.77 -20.07 33.63
CA THR A 29 -24.05 -19.47 33.24
C THR A 29 -24.36 -18.18 33.99
N HIS A 30 -23.57 -17.78 35.01
CA HIS A 30 -23.73 -16.53 35.76
C HIS A 30 -23.31 -15.29 34.95
N PHE A 31 -22.62 -15.42 33.84
CA PHE A 31 -22.26 -14.31 32.97
C PHE A 31 -23.27 -13.99 31.86
N MET A 32 -24.40 -14.67 31.80
CA MET A 32 -25.49 -14.26 30.90
C MET A 32 -26.20 -13.03 31.46
N ILE A 33 -25.90 -11.86 30.92
CA ILE A 33 -26.59 -10.61 31.25
C ILE A 33 -28.01 -10.65 30.65
N GLY A 34 -28.99 -10.92 31.51
CA GLY A 34 -30.41 -10.91 31.17
C GLY A 34 -31.11 -12.02 31.92
N GLY A 35 -31.62 -11.72 33.11
CA GLY A 35 -32.19 -12.65 34.09
C GLY A 35 -33.19 -13.66 33.56
N MET A 36 -32.71 -14.73 32.92
CA MET A 36 -33.48 -15.93 32.64
C MET A 36 -33.27 -16.93 33.78
N LYS A 37 -34.34 -17.25 34.43
CA LYS A 37 -34.37 -18.32 35.45
C LYS A 37 -34.05 -19.66 34.83
N ASP A 38 -33.29 -20.48 35.55
CA ASP A 38 -32.64 -21.75 35.19
C ASP A 38 -33.45 -22.84 34.46
N GLN A 39 -34.72 -22.63 34.17
CA GLN A 39 -35.58 -23.64 33.54
C GLN A 39 -35.89 -23.43 32.06
N GLN A 40 -35.47 -22.31 31.42
CA GLN A 40 -35.73 -22.07 30.00
C GLN A 40 -34.57 -22.31 29.08
N VAL A 41 -33.35 -22.58 29.59
CA VAL A 41 -32.16 -22.77 28.79
C VAL A 41 -32.09 -24.15 28.10
N VAL A 42 -32.88 -25.12 28.57
CA VAL A 42 -32.78 -26.52 28.14
C VAL A 42 -33.50 -26.83 26.81
N ASN A 43 -34.28 -25.92 26.26
CA ASN A 43 -35.04 -26.15 25.02
C ASN A 43 -34.75 -25.18 23.87
N ILE A 44 -33.60 -24.51 23.88
CA ILE A 44 -33.18 -23.77 22.68
C ILE A 44 -32.60 -24.79 21.69
N ARG A 45 -33.43 -25.26 20.79
CA ARG A 45 -33.01 -25.98 19.60
C ARG A 45 -32.15 -25.05 18.74
N LEU A 46 -30.87 -25.30 18.70
CA LEU A 46 -29.92 -24.69 17.77
C LEU A 46 -30.17 -25.14 16.31
N GLU A 47 -31.36 -25.70 16.02
CA GLU A 47 -31.67 -26.31 14.74
C GLU A 47 -31.94 -25.30 13.60
N ASP A 48 -32.19 -24.00 13.89
CA ASP A 48 -32.61 -23.05 12.85
C ASP A 48 -31.58 -21.99 12.49
N ASN A 49 -30.35 -22.02 12.98
CA ASN A 49 -29.32 -21.00 12.68
C ASN A 49 -29.85 -19.55 12.75
N GLN A 50 -30.84 -19.28 13.62
CA GLN A 50 -31.45 -17.98 13.84
C GLN A 50 -30.93 -17.34 15.12
N PRO A 51 -30.62 -16.03 15.10
CA PRO A 51 -30.18 -15.33 16.29
C PRO A 51 -31.29 -15.24 17.33
N LEU A 52 -30.92 -15.34 18.61
CA LEU A 52 -31.80 -15.01 19.70
C LEU A 52 -32.08 -13.50 19.73
N PRO A 53 -33.23 -13.07 20.32
CA PRO A 53 -33.45 -11.64 20.51
C PRO A 53 -32.35 -11.01 21.36
N GLY A 54 -31.80 -9.89 20.88
CA GLY A 54 -30.69 -9.22 21.55
C GLY A 54 -29.98 -8.23 20.66
N GLN A 55 -28.93 -7.64 21.20
CA GLN A 55 -28.08 -6.67 20.53
C GLN A 55 -26.77 -7.36 20.10
N TYR A 56 -26.42 -7.24 18.83
CA TYR A 56 -25.28 -7.93 18.23
C TYR A 56 -24.48 -6.99 17.35
N ASP A 57 -23.16 -7.11 17.42
CA ASP A 57 -22.22 -6.53 16.46
C ASP A 57 -22.01 -7.53 15.33
N ILE A 58 -22.52 -7.24 14.14
CA ILE A 58 -22.64 -8.19 13.03
C ILE A 58 -21.96 -7.67 11.79
N ASP A 59 -21.18 -8.53 11.13
CA ASP A 59 -20.66 -8.30 9.81
C ASP A 59 -21.75 -8.48 8.76
N ILE A 60 -22.07 -7.41 8.02
CA ILE A 60 -23.10 -7.44 6.98
C ILE A 60 -22.48 -7.58 5.62
N TYR A 61 -23.01 -8.53 4.86
CA TYR A 61 -22.69 -8.75 3.45
C TYR A 61 -23.93 -8.49 2.59
N VAL A 62 -23.73 -7.85 1.44
CA VAL A 62 -24.75 -7.67 0.41
C VAL A 62 -24.21 -8.27 -0.88
N ASN A 63 -24.92 -9.28 -1.43
CA ASN A 63 -24.49 -10.03 -2.61
C ASN A 63 -23.05 -10.56 -2.48
N LYS A 64 -22.70 -11.13 -1.32
CA LYS A 64 -21.38 -11.66 -0.96
C LYS A 64 -20.25 -10.61 -0.80
N GLN A 65 -20.57 -9.32 -0.92
CA GLN A 65 -19.63 -8.24 -0.66
C GLN A 65 -19.80 -7.73 0.77
N TRP A 66 -18.72 -7.70 1.54
CA TRP A 66 -18.73 -7.12 2.88
C TRP A 66 -19.04 -5.62 2.81
N ARG A 67 -19.99 -5.17 3.65
CA ARG A 67 -20.48 -3.79 3.68
C ARG A 67 -20.22 -3.06 5.00
N GLY A 68 -19.61 -3.74 5.94
CA GLY A 68 -19.26 -3.19 7.24
C GLY A 68 -19.77 -4.02 8.41
N LYS A 69 -19.34 -3.63 9.61
CA LYS A 69 -19.80 -4.18 10.88
C LYS A 69 -20.76 -3.18 11.52
N TYR A 70 -21.94 -3.67 11.91
CA TYR A 70 -23.01 -2.84 12.43
C TYR A 70 -23.63 -3.48 13.65
N GLU A 71 -24.03 -2.62 14.59
CA GLU A 71 -24.82 -3.01 15.73
C GLU A 71 -26.30 -3.17 15.32
N ILE A 72 -26.85 -4.36 15.51
CA ILE A 72 -28.24 -4.69 15.17
C ILE A 72 -28.96 -5.20 16.41
N ILE A 73 -30.18 -4.69 16.62
CA ILE A 73 -31.09 -5.20 17.64
C ILE A 73 -32.03 -6.19 17.00
N VAL A 74 -31.83 -7.48 17.24
CA VAL A 74 -32.66 -8.57 16.75
C VAL A 74 -33.89 -8.70 17.62
N LYS A 75 -35.06 -8.73 16.99
CA LYS A 75 -36.37 -8.92 17.65
C LYS A 75 -36.69 -10.40 17.86
N ASP A 76 -37.70 -10.70 18.64
CA ASP A 76 -38.22 -12.07 18.85
C ASP A 76 -38.51 -12.80 17.54
N ASN A 77 -39.02 -12.08 16.54
CA ASN A 77 -39.10 -12.53 15.17
C ASN A 77 -38.00 -11.87 14.35
N PRO A 78 -36.95 -12.56 13.93
CA PRO A 78 -35.84 -11.98 13.15
C PRO A 78 -36.28 -11.29 11.87
N GLN A 79 -37.39 -11.70 11.24
CA GLN A 79 -37.93 -11.06 10.03
C GLN A 79 -38.48 -9.65 10.28
N GLU A 80 -38.83 -9.34 11.51
CA GLU A 80 -39.29 -8.02 11.96
C GLU A 80 -38.15 -7.11 12.44
N THR A 81 -36.94 -7.63 12.43
CA THR A 81 -35.75 -6.82 12.72
C THR A 81 -35.67 -5.67 11.71
N CYS A 82 -35.39 -4.49 12.23
CA CYS A 82 -35.54 -3.25 11.47
C CYS A 82 -34.19 -2.57 11.31
N LEU A 83 -33.83 -2.27 10.07
CA LEU A 83 -32.65 -1.45 9.75
C LEU A 83 -33.09 -0.02 9.43
N SER A 84 -32.36 0.96 9.96
CA SER A 84 -32.61 2.37 9.64
C SER A 84 -32.35 2.65 8.16
N ARG A 85 -33.05 3.62 7.56
CA ARG A 85 -32.79 4.02 6.16
C ARG A 85 -31.34 4.46 5.93
N GLU A 86 -30.77 5.10 6.93
CA GLU A 86 -29.36 5.52 6.88
C GLU A 86 -28.43 4.33 6.81
N MET A 87 -28.66 3.31 7.65
CA MET A 87 -27.90 2.06 7.60
C MET A 87 -28.05 1.35 6.24
N ILE A 88 -29.29 1.26 5.72
CA ILE A 88 -29.54 0.62 4.42
C ILE A 88 -28.80 1.34 3.29
N LYS A 89 -28.78 2.68 3.32
CA LYS A 89 -28.01 3.48 2.36
C LYS A 89 -26.50 3.24 2.51
N ARG A 90 -25.99 3.11 3.75
CA ARG A 90 -24.58 2.75 4.01
C ARG A 90 -24.24 1.34 3.51
N LEU A 91 -25.20 0.43 3.52
CA LEU A 91 -25.05 -0.90 2.91
C LEU A 91 -25.00 -0.86 1.38
N GLY A 92 -25.20 0.31 0.76
CA GLY A 92 -25.23 0.48 -0.68
C GLY A 92 -26.52 -0.05 -1.31
N ILE A 93 -27.62 -0.11 -0.56
CA ILE A 93 -28.93 -0.49 -1.09
C ILE A 93 -29.72 0.79 -1.36
N ASN A 94 -30.18 0.98 -2.61
CA ASN A 94 -30.95 2.14 -2.99
C ASN A 94 -32.31 2.14 -2.29
N THR A 95 -32.55 3.17 -1.48
CA THR A 95 -33.77 3.31 -0.68
C THR A 95 -34.93 3.94 -1.45
N ASP A 96 -34.72 4.43 -2.68
CA ASP A 96 -35.77 5.12 -3.48
C ASP A 96 -36.87 4.16 -3.93
N ASN A 97 -36.55 2.87 -4.01
CA ASN A 97 -37.49 1.81 -4.34
C ASN A 97 -38.45 1.43 -3.20
N PHE A 98 -38.26 1.99 -2.01
CA PHE A 98 -39.08 1.69 -0.83
C PHE A 98 -40.02 2.87 -0.50
N ALA A 99 -41.22 2.54 -0.04
CA ALA A 99 -42.26 3.55 0.30
C ALA A 99 -41.71 4.68 1.19
N SER A 100 -41.91 5.92 0.77
CA SER A 100 -41.51 7.12 1.50
C SER A 100 -42.27 7.20 2.83
N GLY A 101 -41.57 7.52 3.91
CA GLY A 101 -42.15 7.82 5.22
C GLY A 101 -41.83 6.85 6.37
N LYS A 102 -41.25 5.67 6.13
CA LYS A 102 -40.83 4.77 7.20
C LYS A 102 -39.37 5.07 7.59
N GLN A 103 -39.14 5.30 8.87
CA GLN A 103 -37.79 5.55 9.41
C GLN A 103 -36.90 4.30 9.36
N CYS A 104 -37.49 3.11 9.37
CA CYS A 104 -36.77 1.85 9.25
C CYS A 104 -37.52 0.87 8.34
N LEU A 105 -36.80 -0.08 7.76
CA LEU A 105 -37.30 -1.17 6.91
C LEU A 105 -36.99 -2.50 7.58
N THR A 106 -38.02 -3.37 7.68
CA THR A 106 -37.83 -4.74 8.18
C THR A 106 -37.10 -5.59 7.13
N PHE A 107 -36.45 -6.68 7.58
CA PHE A 107 -35.81 -7.62 6.66
C PHE A 107 -36.78 -8.11 5.60
N LYS A 108 -38.02 -8.41 5.97
CA LYS A 108 -39.08 -8.80 5.01
C LYS A 108 -39.35 -7.76 3.94
N GLN A 109 -39.20 -6.47 4.23
CA GLN A 109 -39.38 -5.39 3.24
C GLN A 109 -38.14 -5.19 2.37
N LEU A 110 -36.94 -5.36 2.93
CA LEU A 110 -35.67 -5.30 2.20
C LEU A 110 -35.53 -6.41 1.16
N ILE A 111 -36.10 -7.57 1.44
CA ILE A 111 -35.96 -8.77 0.62
C ILE A 111 -37.14 -9.03 -0.34
N GLN A 112 -37.92 -8.01 -0.72
CA GLN A 112 -38.89 -8.19 -1.82
C GLN A 112 -38.17 -8.61 -3.10
N GLY A 113 -38.10 -9.94 -3.33
CA GLY A 113 -37.35 -10.54 -4.43
C GLY A 113 -35.91 -10.99 -4.11
N GLY A 114 -35.49 -10.94 -2.85
CA GLY A 114 -34.19 -11.42 -2.36
C GLY A 114 -34.32 -12.42 -1.21
N SER A 115 -33.22 -12.68 -0.53
CA SER A 115 -33.14 -13.52 0.67
C SER A 115 -32.10 -13.00 1.65
N TYR A 116 -32.15 -13.46 2.88
CA TYR A 116 -31.08 -13.25 3.83
C TYR A 116 -30.74 -14.54 4.56
N THR A 117 -29.52 -14.69 4.98
CA THR A 117 -29.03 -15.81 5.78
C THR A 117 -28.19 -15.32 6.95
N TRP A 118 -28.41 -15.91 8.12
CA TRP A 118 -27.61 -15.69 9.28
C TRP A 118 -26.55 -16.78 9.42
N ASP A 119 -25.34 -16.40 9.78
CA ASP A 119 -24.33 -17.29 10.31
C ASP A 119 -23.95 -16.79 11.71
N ILE A 120 -24.57 -17.39 12.73
CA ILE A 120 -24.39 -16.97 14.13
C ILE A 120 -23.01 -17.34 14.62
N GLY A 121 -22.42 -18.44 14.11
CA GLY A 121 -21.11 -18.91 14.53
C GLY A 121 -19.98 -17.91 14.27
N VAL A 122 -20.16 -17.01 13.30
CA VAL A 122 -19.20 -15.98 12.94
C VAL A 122 -19.80 -14.56 12.97
N PHE A 123 -20.99 -14.40 13.57
CA PHE A 123 -21.72 -13.12 13.64
C PHE A 123 -21.87 -12.42 12.29
N ARG A 124 -22.35 -13.17 11.30
CA ARG A 124 -22.47 -12.71 9.92
C ARG A 124 -23.91 -12.74 9.43
N LEU A 125 -24.30 -11.71 8.69
CA LEU A 125 -25.58 -11.57 8.01
C LEU A 125 -25.37 -11.31 6.53
N ASP A 126 -25.81 -12.22 5.68
CA ASP A 126 -25.74 -12.10 4.23
C ASP A 126 -27.10 -11.71 3.67
N PHE A 127 -27.18 -10.60 2.95
CA PHE A 127 -28.32 -10.20 2.14
C PHE A 127 -28.08 -10.54 0.66
N SER A 128 -29.01 -11.25 0.06
CA SER A 128 -29.10 -11.40 -1.39
C SER A 128 -30.18 -10.47 -1.89
N VAL A 129 -29.81 -9.41 -2.60
CA VAL A 129 -30.70 -8.33 -3.05
C VAL A 129 -30.58 -8.21 -4.57
N PRO A 130 -31.69 -7.91 -5.31
CA PRO A 130 -31.61 -7.68 -6.74
C PRO A 130 -30.56 -6.62 -7.10
N GLN A 131 -29.73 -6.90 -8.09
CA GLN A 131 -28.63 -6.01 -8.49
C GLN A 131 -29.07 -4.59 -8.83
N ALA A 132 -30.27 -4.43 -9.39
CA ALA A 132 -30.85 -3.12 -9.70
C ALA A 132 -31.08 -2.22 -8.48
N TRP A 133 -31.04 -2.79 -7.25
CA TRP A 133 -31.24 -2.06 -6.00
C TRP A 133 -29.93 -1.83 -5.22
N VAL A 134 -28.83 -2.37 -5.71
CA VAL A 134 -27.53 -2.30 -5.02
C VAL A 134 -26.60 -1.36 -5.79
N GLU A 135 -26.04 -0.38 -5.07
CA GLU A 135 -24.91 0.40 -5.56
C GLU A 135 -23.68 -0.50 -5.62
N GLU A 136 -23.06 -0.56 -6.77
CA GLU A 136 -21.84 -1.30 -6.97
C GLU A 136 -20.68 -0.57 -6.26
N LEU A 137 -20.26 -1.07 -5.10
CA LEU A 137 -19.04 -0.58 -4.44
C LEU A 137 -17.83 -1.29 -5.04
N GLU A 138 -16.77 -0.55 -5.23
CA GLU A 138 -15.51 -1.10 -5.70
C GLU A 138 -14.97 -2.14 -4.70
N SER A 139 -14.40 -3.22 -5.22
CA SER A 139 -13.87 -4.31 -4.41
C SER A 139 -12.80 -3.82 -3.43
N GLY A 140 -12.89 -4.24 -2.17
CA GLY A 140 -11.98 -3.82 -1.09
C GLY A 140 -12.19 -2.39 -0.59
N TYR A 141 -13.24 -1.69 -1.04
CA TYR A 141 -13.56 -0.39 -0.48
C TYR A 141 -14.22 -0.53 0.88
N VAL A 142 -13.60 0.12 1.87
CA VAL A 142 -14.15 0.27 3.21
C VAL A 142 -14.50 1.74 3.40
N PRO A 143 -15.78 2.10 3.60
CA PRO A 143 -16.16 3.48 3.87
C PRO A 143 -15.44 4.04 5.11
N PRO A 144 -15.06 5.32 5.11
CA PRO A 144 -14.33 5.92 6.22
C PRO A 144 -15.02 5.80 7.59
N GLU A 145 -16.34 5.71 7.60
CA GLU A 145 -17.14 5.53 8.81
C GLU A 145 -16.89 4.18 9.49
N ASN A 146 -16.44 3.18 8.71
CA ASN A 146 -16.16 1.83 9.17
C ASN A 146 -14.66 1.60 9.44
N TRP A 147 -13.83 2.65 9.36
CA TRP A 147 -12.42 2.50 9.67
C TRP A 147 -12.22 2.38 11.18
N GLU A 148 -11.55 1.31 11.56
CA GLU A 148 -11.17 1.08 12.95
C GLU A 148 -9.88 1.85 13.27
N ARG A 149 -9.86 2.48 14.45
CA ARG A 149 -8.68 3.21 14.95
C ARG A 149 -7.58 2.30 15.46
N GLY A 150 -7.87 1.00 15.57
CA GLY A 150 -7.03 0.01 16.20
C GLY A 150 -7.06 0.11 17.74
N ILE A 151 -6.26 -0.71 18.38
CA ILE A 151 -6.14 -0.74 19.84
C ILE A 151 -4.92 0.05 20.31
N ASN A 152 -4.99 0.59 21.54
CA ASN A 152 -3.80 1.13 22.18
C ASN A 152 -2.84 -0.02 22.50
N ALA A 153 -1.69 -0.03 21.88
CA ALA A 153 -0.74 -1.13 22.01
C ALA A 153 0.69 -0.64 21.78
N PHE A 154 1.62 -1.25 22.49
CA PHE A 154 3.03 -1.20 22.18
C PHE A 154 3.45 -2.53 21.59
N TYR A 155 4.22 -2.50 20.51
CA TYR A 155 4.80 -3.68 19.89
C TYR A 155 6.24 -3.44 19.46
N THR A 156 7.02 -4.50 19.43
CA THR A 156 8.35 -4.45 18.85
C THR A 156 8.66 -5.77 18.17
N SER A 157 9.18 -5.69 16.96
CA SER A 157 9.83 -6.80 16.28
C SER A 157 11.34 -6.60 16.31
N TYR A 158 12.09 -7.69 16.45
CA TYR A 158 13.53 -7.62 16.44
C TYR A 158 14.11 -8.66 15.50
N TYR A 159 15.25 -8.31 14.93
CA TYR A 159 16.06 -9.20 14.11
C TYR A 159 17.48 -9.17 14.63
N VAL A 160 18.04 -10.34 14.93
CA VAL A 160 19.41 -10.48 15.40
C VAL A 160 20.17 -11.36 14.43
N SER A 161 21.29 -10.87 13.94
CA SER A 161 22.21 -11.61 13.09
C SER A 161 23.62 -11.53 13.64
N GLN A 162 24.30 -12.66 13.68
CA GLN A 162 25.70 -12.72 14.01
C GLN A 162 26.43 -13.50 12.93
N TYR A 163 27.41 -12.86 12.32
CA TYR A 163 28.26 -13.45 11.31
C TYR A 163 29.68 -13.62 11.88
N TYR A 164 30.21 -14.81 11.68
CA TYR A 164 31.60 -15.13 12.06
C TYR A 164 32.30 -15.70 10.83
N SER A 165 33.47 -15.18 10.52
CA SER A 165 34.33 -15.71 9.48
C SER A 165 35.76 -15.84 9.99
N ASP A 166 36.40 -16.92 9.59
CA ASP A 166 37.81 -17.22 9.90
C ASP A 166 38.58 -17.35 8.60
N TYR A 167 39.45 -16.39 8.35
CA TYR A 167 40.31 -16.37 7.18
C TYR A 167 41.76 -16.61 7.59
N LYS A 168 42.38 -17.66 7.07
CA LYS A 168 43.77 -18.01 7.38
C LYS A 168 44.77 -16.89 7.13
N ALA A 169 44.50 -15.97 6.21
CA ALA A 169 45.37 -14.88 5.81
C ALA A 169 45.08 -13.55 6.53
N SER A 170 43.85 -13.28 6.95
CA SER A 170 43.40 -11.98 7.49
C SER A 170 42.86 -12.06 8.92
N GLY A 171 42.82 -13.26 9.53
CA GLY A 171 42.31 -13.46 10.87
C GLY A 171 40.78 -13.55 10.95
N ASN A 172 40.27 -13.57 12.17
CA ASN A 172 38.88 -13.79 12.48
C ASN A 172 38.09 -12.47 12.40
N SER A 173 36.94 -12.49 11.75
CA SER A 173 35.97 -11.38 11.74
C SER A 173 34.68 -11.82 12.40
N LYS A 174 34.16 -11.00 13.30
CA LYS A 174 32.89 -11.19 13.99
C LYS A 174 32.05 -9.93 13.81
N SER A 175 30.87 -10.05 13.18
CA SER A 175 29.92 -8.96 13.04
C SER A 175 28.61 -9.33 13.72
N THR A 176 28.09 -8.42 14.52
CA THR A 176 26.79 -8.53 15.18
C THR A 176 25.91 -7.39 14.70
N TYR A 177 24.72 -7.71 14.24
CA TYR A 177 23.72 -6.75 13.81
C TYR A 177 22.40 -7.04 14.51
N VAL A 178 21.79 -6.01 15.07
CA VAL A 178 20.47 -6.09 15.71
C VAL A 178 19.62 -4.94 15.15
N ARG A 179 18.41 -5.26 14.73
CA ARG A 179 17.41 -4.26 14.29
C ARG A 179 16.18 -4.38 15.16
N PHE A 180 15.63 -3.24 15.54
CA PHE A 180 14.37 -3.11 16.24
C PHE A 180 13.41 -2.30 15.39
N ASN A 181 12.21 -2.83 15.20
CA ASN A 181 11.09 -2.10 14.60
C ASN A 181 9.99 -2.07 15.66
N SER A 182 9.78 -0.89 16.25
CA SER A 182 8.88 -0.69 17.37
C SER A 182 7.79 0.29 17.03
N GLY A 183 6.59 0.08 17.58
CA GLY A 183 5.46 0.97 17.41
C GLY A 183 4.67 1.14 18.70
N LEU A 184 4.08 2.31 18.86
CA LEU A 184 3.16 2.64 19.94
C LEU A 184 1.90 3.28 19.34
N ASN A 185 0.78 2.61 19.49
CA ASN A 185 -0.52 3.12 19.05
C ASN A 185 -1.24 3.75 20.25
N LEU A 186 -1.63 5.00 20.11
CA LEU A 186 -2.42 5.75 21.08
C LEU A 186 -3.58 6.44 20.36
N GLN A 187 -4.76 5.86 20.46
CA GLN A 187 -5.96 6.34 19.74
C GLN A 187 -5.73 6.44 18.23
N GLU A 188 -5.72 7.65 17.66
CA GLU A 188 -5.54 7.90 16.23
C GLU A 188 -4.07 8.15 15.83
N TRP A 189 -3.17 8.23 16.81
CA TRP A 189 -1.75 8.48 16.60
C TRP A 189 -0.93 7.22 16.74
N GLN A 190 0.02 7.06 15.83
CA GLN A 190 0.92 5.93 15.77
C GLN A 190 2.36 6.43 15.75
N LEU A 191 3.14 6.04 16.75
CA LEU A 191 4.58 6.29 16.80
C LEU A 191 5.30 5.08 16.20
N HIS A 192 6.17 5.33 15.24
CA HIS A 192 7.02 4.31 14.60
C HIS A 192 8.49 4.62 14.83
N SER A 193 9.25 3.60 15.19
CA SER A 193 10.70 3.67 15.40
C SER A 193 11.39 2.49 14.73
N ASP A 194 12.33 2.79 13.85
CA ASP A 194 13.26 1.80 13.28
C ASP A 194 14.68 2.15 13.75
N ALA A 195 15.29 1.26 14.50
CA ALA A 195 16.62 1.45 15.04
C ALA A 195 17.48 0.20 14.83
N SER A 196 18.78 0.40 14.66
CA SER A 196 19.72 -0.69 14.50
C SER A 196 20.96 -0.51 15.39
N PHE A 197 21.53 -1.64 15.75
CA PHE A 197 22.80 -1.72 16.44
C PHE A 197 23.74 -2.60 15.62
N SER A 198 24.94 -2.12 15.35
CA SER A 198 25.98 -2.88 14.67
C SER A 198 27.27 -2.87 15.46
N LYS A 199 27.96 -4.00 15.47
CA LYS A 199 29.29 -4.14 16.10
C LYS A 199 30.13 -5.08 15.27
N THR A 200 31.33 -4.65 14.90
CA THR A 200 32.30 -5.46 14.15
C THR A 200 33.57 -5.60 14.93
N ASN A 201 33.97 -6.82 15.23
CA ASN A 201 35.15 -7.19 16.00
C ASN A 201 35.20 -6.48 17.38
N ASN A 202 36.32 -5.86 17.69
CA ASN A 202 36.55 -5.11 18.92
C ASN A 202 36.15 -3.63 18.82
N ASN A 203 35.63 -3.20 17.67
CA ASN A 203 35.18 -1.83 17.51
C ASN A 203 33.99 -1.51 18.43
N PRO A 204 33.84 -0.27 18.87
CA PRO A 204 32.67 0.14 19.63
C PRO A 204 31.39 -0.16 18.83
N GLY A 205 30.37 -0.62 19.55
CA GLY A 205 29.06 -0.81 18.93
C GLY A 205 28.44 0.53 18.57
N VAL A 206 27.80 0.59 17.40
CA VAL A 206 27.14 1.80 16.87
C VAL A 206 25.63 1.60 16.89
N TRP A 207 24.94 2.51 17.54
CA TRP A 207 23.48 2.63 17.47
C TRP A 207 23.12 3.65 16.41
N LYS A 208 22.15 3.30 15.56
CA LYS A 208 21.62 4.16 14.51
C LYS A 208 20.09 4.16 14.58
N SER A 209 19.49 5.33 14.74
CA SER A 209 18.05 5.53 14.49
C SER A 209 17.89 5.75 12.99
N ASN A 210 17.17 4.86 12.32
CA ASN A 210 16.90 4.96 10.88
C ASN A 210 15.71 5.88 10.63
N THR A 211 14.63 5.69 11.39
CA THR A 211 13.44 6.55 11.35
C THR A 211 12.80 6.61 12.73
N LEU A 212 12.21 7.78 13.05
CA LEU A 212 11.37 7.97 14.24
C LEU A 212 10.33 9.03 13.93
N TYR A 213 9.09 8.62 13.74
CA TYR A 213 8.03 9.54 13.39
C TYR A 213 6.70 9.16 14.04
N LEU A 214 5.87 10.16 14.23
CA LEU A 214 4.48 10.07 14.63
C LEU A 214 3.62 10.21 13.39
N GLU A 215 2.62 9.35 13.20
CA GLU A 215 1.70 9.46 12.08
C GLU A 215 0.23 9.41 12.50
N ARG A 216 -0.60 10.02 11.64
CA ARG A 216 -2.06 9.97 11.73
C ARG A 216 -2.69 10.02 10.35
N GLY A 217 -3.65 9.12 10.10
CA GLY A 217 -4.46 9.11 8.90
C GLY A 217 -5.64 10.09 8.99
N PHE A 218 -5.96 10.74 7.86
CA PHE A 218 -7.11 11.64 7.70
C PHE A 218 -8.00 11.14 6.57
N ALA A 219 -9.16 10.56 6.93
CA ALA A 219 -10.11 10.00 5.98
C ALA A 219 -10.60 11.02 4.94
N GLN A 220 -10.84 12.26 5.34
CA GLN A 220 -11.32 13.33 4.47
C GLN A 220 -10.34 13.68 3.34
N LEU A 221 -9.04 13.57 3.62
CA LEU A 221 -7.97 13.81 2.66
C LEU A 221 -7.55 12.52 1.95
N LEU A 222 -8.00 11.34 2.43
CA LEU A 222 -7.45 10.03 2.06
C LEU A 222 -5.92 10.05 2.11
N GLY A 223 -5.39 10.61 3.19
CA GLY A 223 -3.95 10.87 3.33
C GLY A 223 -3.46 10.76 4.76
N THR A 224 -2.16 10.67 4.90
CA THR A 224 -1.45 10.48 6.15
C THR A 224 -0.51 11.64 6.41
N LEU A 225 -0.56 12.19 7.62
CA LEU A 225 0.37 13.18 8.14
C LEU A 225 1.44 12.45 8.95
N ARG A 226 2.71 12.72 8.67
CA ARG A 226 3.87 12.25 9.46
C ARG A 226 4.65 13.42 10.00
N VAL A 227 5.13 13.30 11.24
CA VAL A 227 5.98 14.30 11.91
C VAL A 227 7.13 13.59 12.60
N GLY A 228 8.36 13.98 12.29
CA GLY A 228 9.56 13.37 12.86
C GLY A 228 10.67 13.15 11.85
N ASP A 229 11.48 12.11 12.07
CA ASP A 229 12.61 11.74 11.22
C ASP A 229 12.20 10.62 10.24
N MET A 230 12.17 10.94 8.95
CA MET A 230 11.62 10.10 7.89
C MET A 230 12.27 10.39 6.53
N TYR A 231 11.76 9.74 5.49
CA TYR A 231 12.16 9.96 4.10
C TYR A 231 11.04 10.61 3.29
N THR A 232 11.41 11.44 2.31
CA THR A 232 10.49 11.90 1.27
C THR A 232 10.17 10.76 0.31
N SER A 233 9.11 10.93 -0.52
CA SER A 233 8.84 10.02 -1.63
C SER A 233 9.92 10.14 -2.72
N SER A 234 10.20 9.02 -3.38
CA SER A 234 11.08 8.95 -4.56
C SER A 234 10.33 8.97 -5.89
N ASP A 235 9.02 9.32 -5.86
CA ASP A 235 8.19 9.27 -7.08
C ASP A 235 8.60 10.30 -8.15
N ILE A 236 9.02 11.51 -7.71
CA ILE A 236 9.32 12.64 -8.62
C ILE A 236 10.76 13.11 -8.45
N PHE A 237 11.23 13.24 -7.20
CA PHE A 237 12.60 13.62 -6.86
C PHE A 237 13.30 12.46 -6.16
N ASP A 238 14.61 12.48 -6.10
CA ASP A 238 15.37 11.51 -5.31
C ASP A 238 14.96 11.63 -3.83
N SER A 239 14.87 10.49 -3.14
CA SER A 239 14.47 10.45 -1.73
C SER A 239 15.49 11.13 -0.83
N VAL A 240 14.99 11.94 0.09
CA VAL A 240 15.80 12.67 1.08
C VAL A 240 15.37 12.26 2.49
N ARG A 241 16.32 11.89 3.34
CA ARG A 241 16.07 11.74 4.77
C ARG A 241 15.98 13.12 5.40
N PHE A 242 14.98 13.35 6.24
CA PHE A 242 14.76 14.63 6.88
C PHE A 242 13.98 14.52 8.19
N SER A 243 14.14 15.54 9.02
CA SER A 243 13.32 15.75 10.21
C SER A 243 12.35 16.90 9.94
N GLY A 244 11.05 16.63 10.03
CA GLY A 244 10.03 17.62 9.67
C GLY A 244 8.64 17.06 9.60
N VAL A 245 7.85 17.57 8.67
CA VAL A 245 6.44 17.22 8.44
C VAL A 245 6.26 16.76 7.01
N ARG A 246 5.47 15.69 6.82
CA ARG A 246 5.06 15.18 5.52
C ARG A 246 3.57 14.88 5.51
N LEU A 247 2.85 15.40 4.53
CA LEU A 247 1.46 15.09 4.25
C LEU A 247 1.37 14.48 2.85
N PHE A 248 0.86 13.26 2.75
CA PHE A 248 0.79 12.57 1.48
C PHE A 248 -0.51 11.78 1.35
N ARG A 249 -0.92 11.56 0.09
CA ARG A 249 -2.04 10.65 -0.21
C ARG A 249 -1.63 9.23 0.10
N ASP A 250 -2.40 8.58 0.98
CA ASP A 250 -2.20 7.18 1.27
C ASP A 250 -3.02 6.33 0.30
N MET A 251 -2.33 5.67 -0.61
CA MET A 251 -2.99 4.84 -1.62
C MET A 251 -3.71 3.63 -1.01
N GLN A 252 -3.31 3.18 0.19
CA GLN A 252 -3.98 2.08 0.89
C GLN A 252 -5.38 2.46 1.41
N MET A 253 -5.67 3.75 1.55
CA MET A 253 -7.00 4.26 1.89
C MET A 253 -7.97 4.23 0.69
N LEU A 254 -7.50 3.89 -0.49
CA LEU A 254 -8.31 3.74 -1.69
C LEU A 254 -8.76 2.28 -1.86
N PRO A 255 -9.84 2.02 -2.60
CA PRO A 255 -10.20 0.67 -3.05
C PRO A 255 -9.02 -0.01 -3.74
N ASN A 256 -8.93 -1.32 -3.61
CA ASN A 256 -7.82 -2.09 -4.19
C ASN A 256 -7.62 -1.82 -5.69
N SER A 257 -8.73 -1.62 -6.42
CA SER A 257 -8.74 -1.28 -7.85
C SER A 257 -8.05 0.05 -8.17
N LYS A 258 -7.97 0.99 -7.19
CA LYS A 258 -7.41 2.33 -7.36
C LYS A 258 -6.01 2.48 -6.75
N GLN A 259 -5.55 1.51 -5.99
CA GLN A 259 -4.22 1.57 -5.33
C GLN A 259 -3.09 1.50 -6.35
N ASN A 260 -3.27 0.67 -7.38
CA ASN A 260 -2.31 0.49 -8.46
C ASN A 260 -2.96 0.84 -9.79
N PHE A 261 -2.14 1.16 -10.80
CA PHE A 261 -2.65 1.32 -12.14
C PHE A 261 -3.17 -0.03 -12.67
N THR A 262 -4.47 -0.09 -12.96
CA THR A 262 -5.13 -1.17 -13.69
C THR A 262 -6.00 -0.54 -14.77
N PRO A 263 -5.95 -1.01 -16.03
CA PRO A 263 -6.74 -0.42 -17.09
C PRO A 263 -8.23 -0.69 -16.86
N ARG A 264 -9.07 0.30 -17.15
CA ARG A 264 -10.53 0.13 -17.19
C ARG A 264 -10.89 -0.69 -18.42
N VAL A 265 -11.61 -1.79 -18.23
CA VAL A 265 -12.17 -2.58 -19.32
C VAL A 265 -13.56 -2.07 -19.65
N GLN A 266 -13.80 -1.68 -20.92
CA GLN A 266 -15.07 -1.14 -21.37
C GLN A 266 -15.50 -1.86 -22.63
N GLY A 267 -16.82 -2.09 -22.78
CA GLY A 267 -17.40 -2.73 -23.95
C GLY A 267 -18.89 -2.47 -24.07
N ILE A 268 -19.51 -3.11 -25.06
CA ILE A 268 -20.96 -3.09 -25.26
C ILE A 268 -21.41 -4.55 -25.32
N ALA A 269 -22.38 -4.91 -24.49
CA ALA A 269 -23.08 -6.18 -24.54
C ALA A 269 -24.41 -6.00 -25.35
N GLN A 270 -24.69 -6.90 -26.26
CA GLN A 270 -25.91 -6.86 -27.06
C GLN A 270 -27.08 -7.55 -26.34
N SER A 271 -26.78 -8.49 -25.47
CA SER A 271 -27.71 -9.20 -24.61
C SER A 271 -27.18 -9.28 -23.19
N ASN A 272 -27.78 -10.07 -22.29
CA ASN A 272 -27.13 -10.44 -21.04
C ASN A 272 -25.89 -11.27 -21.38
N ALA A 273 -24.73 -10.73 -21.08
CA ALA A 273 -23.46 -11.31 -21.48
C ALA A 273 -22.57 -11.61 -20.27
N LEU A 274 -21.77 -12.68 -20.38
CA LEU A 274 -20.73 -13.01 -19.44
C LEU A 274 -19.41 -12.42 -19.94
N VAL A 275 -18.90 -11.43 -19.23
CA VAL A 275 -17.58 -10.85 -19.47
C VAL A 275 -16.55 -11.61 -18.67
N THR A 276 -15.59 -12.21 -19.36
CA THR A 276 -14.44 -12.90 -18.74
C THR A 276 -13.16 -12.15 -19.12
N ILE A 277 -12.34 -11.85 -18.13
CA ILE A 277 -11.05 -11.19 -18.32
C ILE A 277 -9.96 -12.16 -17.87
N GLU A 278 -9.05 -12.43 -18.79
CA GLU A 278 -7.91 -13.32 -18.55
C GLU A 278 -6.60 -12.53 -18.59
N GLN A 279 -5.65 -12.94 -17.77
CA GLN A 279 -4.27 -12.46 -17.78
C GLN A 279 -3.33 -13.65 -17.82
N ASN A 280 -2.49 -13.75 -18.85
CA ASN A 280 -1.60 -14.91 -19.07
C ASN A 280 -2.35 -16.26 -19.11
N GLY A 281 -3.57 -16.29 -19.64
CA GLY A 281 -4.39 -17.52 -19.73
C GLY A 281 -5.08 -17.90 -18.42
N PHE A 282 -5.01 -17.08 -17.37
CA PHE A 282 -5.73 -17.28 -16.13
C PHE A 282 -6.87 -16.27 -16.00
N VAL A 283 -8.07 -16.75 -15.66
CA VAL A 283 -9.22 -15.89 -15.40
C VAL A 283 -8.94 -15.07 -14.14
N VAL A 284 -8.86 -13.75 -14.30
CA VAL A 284 -8.65 -12.79 -13.21
C VAL A 284 -9.93 -12.09 -12.77
N TYR A 285 -10.93 -12.07 -13.66
CA TYR A 285 -12.23 -11.46 -13.38
C TYR A 285 -13.32 -12.05 -14.26
N GLN A 286 -14.52 -12.21 -13.69
CA GLN A 286 -15.68 -12.66 -14.43
C GLN A 286 -16.95 -11.97 -13.89
N LYS A 287 -17.79 -11.44 -14.78
CA LYS A 287 -19.00 -10.73 -14.41
C LYS A 287 -20.07 -10.84 -15.49
N GLU A 288 -21.32 -11.07 -15.06
CA GLU A 288 -22.47 -10.90 -15.94
C GLU A 288 -22.84 -9.42 -16.04
N VAL A 289 -23.10 -8.97 -17.27
CA VAL A 289 -23.49 -7.59 -17.57
C VAL A 289 -24.80 -7.57 -18.35
N PRO A 290 -25.69 -6.60 -18.09
CA PRO A 290 -26.93 -6.42 -18.87
C PRO A 290 -26.62 -5.87 -20.27
N PRO A 291 -27.59 -5.91 -21.19
CA PRO A 291 -27.44 -5.27 -22.49
C PRO A 291 -27.10 -3.79 -22.37
N GLY A 292 -26.19 -3.32 -23.21
CA GLY A 292 -25.75 -1.94 -23.26
C GLY A 292 -24.22 -1.76 -22.95
N PRO A 293 -23.78 -0.51 -22.79
CA PRO A 293 -22.40 -0.24 -22.46
C PRO A 293 -22.07 -0.68 -21.03
N PHE A 294 -20.94 -1.35 -20.85
CA PHE A 294 -20.43 -1.72 -19.55
C PHE A 294 -19.01 -1.17 -19.33
N ALA A 295 -18.65 -0.98 -18.06
CA ALA A 295 -17.31 -0.61 -17.63
C ALA A 295 -16.96 -1.41 -16.37
N ILE A 296 -15.80 -2.08 -16.41
CA ILE A 296 -15.23 -2.82 -15.27
C ILE A 296 -14.02 -2.02 -14.79
N THR A 297 -14.08 -1.56 -13.55
CA THR A 297 -13.08 -0.67 -12.92
C THR A 297 -12.46 -1.27 -11.68
N ASP A 298 -12.97 -2.40 -11.21
CA ASP A 298 -12.61 -3.07 -9.95
C ASP A 298 -11.69 -4.28 -10.14
N LEU A 299 -10.88 -4.26 -11.19
CA LEU A 299 -9.92 -5.31 -11.47
C LEU A 299 -8.81 -5.35 -10.42
N GLN A 300 -8.58 -6.54 -9.86
CA GLN A 300 -7.43 -6.84 -9.02
C GLN A 300 -6.46 -7.70 -9.82
N LEU A 301 -5.42 -7.07 -10.38
CA LEU A 301 -4.43 -7.76 -11.18
C LEU A 301 -3.25 -8.16 -10.30
N ALA A 302 -2.89 -9.43 -10.33
CA ALA A 302 -1.66 -9.92 -9.72
C ALA A 302 -0.49 -9.39 -10.56
N GLY A 303 0.16 -8.36 -10.09
CA GLY A 303 1.28 -7.59 -10.64
C GLY A 303 1.93 -8.06 -11.95
N GLY A 304 2.59 -7.17 -12.64
CA GLY A 304 3.50 -7.58 -13.68
C GLY A 304 3.14 -7.24 -15.13
N GLY A 305 2.05 -6.53 -15.41
CA GLY A 305 1.91 -5.86 -16.70
C GLY A 305 1.78 -6.78 -17.93
N ALA A 306 1.01 -7.86 -17.86
CA ALA A 306 0.55 -8.58 -19.03
C ALA A 306 -0.76 -7.99 -19.53
N ASP A 307 -0.90 -7.88 -20.86
CA ASP A 307 -2.14 -7.42 -21.49
C ASP A 307 -3.31 -8.31 -21.06
N LEU A 308 -4.52 -7.76 -21.06
CA LEU A 308 -5.73 -8.45 -20.65
C LEU A 308 -6.50 -8.93 -21.87
N ASP A 309 -6.79 -10.21 -21.94
CA ASP A 309 -7.67 -10.80 -22.92
C ASP A 309 -9.12 -10.73 -22.38
N VAL A 310 -9.95 -9.94 -23.05
CA VAL A 310 -11.34 -9.77 -22.66
C VAL A 310 -12.23 -10.54 -23.62
N SER A 311 -13.06 -11.42 -23.08
CA SER A 311 -14.08 -12.14 -23.84
C SER A 311 -15.47 -11.78 -23.32
N VAL A 312 -16.37 -11.42 -24.25
CA VAL A 312 -17.78 -11.12 -23.99
C VAL A 312 -18.61 -12.22 -24.65
N LYS A 313 -19.19 -13.11 -23.84
CA LYS A 313 -20.05 -14.20 -24.30
C LYS A 313 -21.51 -13.79 -24.13
N GLU A 314 -22.19 -13.59 -25.24
CA GLU A 314 -23.58 -13.22 -25.29
C GLU A 314 -24.53 -14.39 -24.96
N ALA A 315 -25.82 -14.10 -24.72
CA ALA A 315 -26.83 -15.12 -24.40
C ALA A 315 -27.09 -16.10 -25.57
N ASP A 316 -26.85 -15.68 -26.81
CA ASP A 316 -26.93 -16.54 -28.00
C ASP A 316 -25.71 -17.44 -28.20
N GLY A 317 -24.70 -17.32 -27.33
CA GLY A 317 -23.46 -18.07 -27.38
C GLY A 317 -22.37 -17.44 -28.25
N SER A 318 -22.64 -16.32 -28.93
CA SER A 318 -21.59 -15.58 -29.64
C SER A 318 -20.57 -15.01 -28.70
N VAL A 319 -19.28 -15.00 -29.10
CA VAL A 319 -18.17 -14.53 -28.27
C VAL A 319 -17.41 -13.45 -29.05
N THR A 320 -17.30 -12.28 -28.46
CA THR A 320 -16.45 -11.19 -28.94
C THR A 320 -15.22 -11.09 -28.05
N THR A 321 -14.02 -11.05 -28.65
CA THR A 321 -12.76 -10.93 -27.91
C THR A 321 -12.02 -9.68 -28.31
N TYR A 322 -11.36 -9.04 -27.33
CA TYR A 322 -10.47 -7.90 -27.57
C TYR A 322 -9.37 -7.81 -26.49
N LEU A 323 -8.28 -7.17 -26.85
CA LEU A 323 -7.13 -7.00 -25.98
C LEU A 323 -7.15 -5.62 -25.32
N VAL A 324 -6.92 -5.57 -23.99
CA VAL A 324 -6.71 -4.33 -23.25
C VAL A 324 -5.25 -4.28 -22.80
N PRO A 325 -4.45 -3.34 -23.34
CA PRO A 325 -3.05 -3.22 -22.96
C PRO A 325 -2.88 -2.90 -21.49
N TYR A 326 -1.98 -3.62 -20.83
CA TYR A 326 -1.59 -3.35 -19.46
C TYR A 326 -0.09 -3.50 -19.27
N ALA A 327 0.56 -2.43 -18.85
CA ALA A 327 1.95 -2.46 -18.43
C ALA A 327 2.09 -1.64 -17.14
N ALA A 328 2.70 -2.23 -16.12
CA ALA A 328 3.01 -1.52 -14.89
C ALA A 328 4.22 -0.63 -15.10
N VAL A 329 4.03 0.69 -15.13
CA VAL A 329 5.14 1.67 -15.12
C VAL A 329 5.12 2.44 -13.82
N PRO A 330 6.29 2.86 -13.34
CA PRO A 330 6.37 3.88 -12.31
C PRO A 330 5.55 5.12 -12.75
N ASN A 331 4.83 5.71 -11.82
CA ASN A 331 4.06 6.94 -12.02
C ASN A 331 2.76 6.85 -12.86
N MET A 332 2.26 5.65 -13.21
CA MET A 332 0.91 5.52 -13.78
C MET A 332 -0.13 5.42 -12.66
N LEU A 333 -1.22 6.17 -12.82
CA LEU A 333 -2.37 6.17 -11.92
C LEU A 333 -3.65 5.80 -12.66
N GLN A 334 -4.61 5.24 -11.94
CA GLN A 334 -5.97 5.00 -12.43
C GLN A 334 -6.64 6.31 -12.86
N PRO A 335 -7.54 6.26 -13.86
CA PRO A 335 -8.35 7.41 -14.24
C PRO A 335 -9.06 8.07 -13.06
N GLY A 336 -8.88 9.38 -12.90
CA GLY A 336 -9.48 10.16 -11.82
C GLY A 336 -8.77 10.04 -10.46
N VAL A 337 -7.72 9.22 -10.35
CA VAL A 337 -6.92 9.14 -9.12
C VAL A 337 -5.89 10.27 -9.10
N SER A 338 -5.83 10.95 -7.96
CA SER A 338 -4.85 11.99 -7.64
C SER A 338 -3.93 11.48 -6.54
N LYS A 339 -2.63 11.67 -6.68
CA LYS A 339 -1.61 11.38 -5.66
C LYS A 339 -0.83 12.66 -5.39
N TYR A 340 -0.81 13.12 -4.14
CA TYR A 340 -0.07 14.30 -3.70
C TYR A 340 0.92 13.91 -2.60
N ASP A 341 2.02 14.66 -2.51
CA ASP A 341 3.06 14.52 -1.48
C ASP A 341 3.66 15.89 -1.18
N PHE A 342 3.57 16.31 0.07
CA PHE A 342 4.14 17.55 0.58
C PHE A 342 5.07 17.22 1.74
N ALA A 343 6.29 17.71 1.69
CA ALA A 343 7.27 17.54 2.74
C ALA A 343 7.96 18.87 3.03
N ALA A 344 8.18 19.17 4.30
CA ALA A 344 8.91 20.35 4.74
C ALA A 344 9.72 20.01 6.00
N GLY A 345 10.96 20.42 6.03
CA GLY A 345 11.84 20.14 7.18
C GLY A 345 13.30 20.36 6.85
N ARG A 346 14.15 19.85 7.73
CA ARG A 346 15.60 19.91 7.60
C ARG A 346 16.14 18.58 7.11
N SER A 347 16.94 18.58 6.06
CA SER A 347 17.63 17.40 5.57
C SER A 347 18.49 16.74 6.66
N HIS A 348 18.66 15.42 6.55
CA HIS A 348 19.52 14.64 7.44
C HIS A 348 20.38 13.73 6.57
N ILE A 349 21.30 14.32 5.83
CA ILE A 349 22.21 13.60 4.95
C ILE A 349 23.41 13.16 5.77
N GLU A 350 23.64 11.84 5.80
CA GLU A 350 24.71 11.25 6.60
C GLU A 350 26.08 11.74 6.11
N GLY A 351 26.94 12.16 7.04
CA GLY A 351 28.24 12.71 6.73
C GLY A 351 28.26 14.22 6.36
N ALA A 352 27.12 14.83 6.10
CA ALA A 352 27.07 16.28 5.89
C ALA A 352 26.95 17.03 7.22
N SER A 353 27.90 17.90 7.52
CA SER A 353 27.90 18.73 8.74
C SER A 353 26.90 19.87 8.67
N LYS A 354 26.70 20.45 7.48
CA LYS A 354 25.67 21.46 7.21
C LYS A 354 24.47 20.78 6.56
N GLN A 355 23.31 20.91 7.16
CA GLN A 355 22.04 20.45 6.64
C GLN A 355 21.24 21.63 6.11
N SER A 356 20.33 21.39 5.16
CA SER A 356 19.53 22.45 4.55
C SER A 356 18.06 22.26 4.87
N ASP A 357 17.36 23.36 5.15
CA ASP A 357 15.91 23.37 5.25
C ASP A 357 15.32 23.37 3.84
N PHE A 358 14.26 22.60 3.61
CA PHE A 358 13.63 22.48 2.30
C PHE A 358 12.12 22.29 2.40
N VAL A 359 11.45 22.60 1.30
CA VAL A 359 10.05 22.29 1.03
C VAL A 359 9.97 21.55 -0.30
N GLN A 360 9.28 20.43 -0.31
CA GLN A 360 8.99 19.62 -1.50
C GLN A 360 7.48 19.51 -1.68
N ALA A 361 7.03 19.66 -2.91
CA ALA A 361 5.65 19.37 -3.31
C ALA A 361 5.64 18.54 -4.59
N GLY A 362 4.82 17.51 -4.62
CA GLY A 362 4.61 16.65 -5.78
C GLY A 362 3.14 16.36 -5.99
N HIS A 363 2.72 16.26 -7.23
CA HIS A 363 1.37 15.91 -7.61
C HIS A 363 1.37 15.05 -8.86
N GLN A 364 0.51 14.02 -8.86
CA GLN A 364 0.29 13.12 -9.98
C GLN A 364 -1.21 12.96 -10.20
N TYR A 365 -1.65 12.89 -11.45
CA TYR A 365 -3.05 12.73 -11.79
C TYR A 365 -3.25 11.81 -12.99
N GLY A 366 -4.06 10.75 -12.81
CA GLY A 366 -4.47 9.85 -13.87
C GLY A 366 -5.62 10.45 -14.68
N PHE A 367 -5.34 10.89 -15.91
CA PHE A 367 -6.35 11.50 -16.80
C PHE A 367 -7.30 10.46 -17.39
N ASN A 368 -6.73 9.37 -17.89
CA ASN A 368 -7.44 8.26 -18.50
C ASN A 368 -6.56 7.00 -18.51
N ASN A 369 -7.00 5.92 -19.12
CA ASN A 369 -6.23 4.67 -19.22
C ASN A 369 -4.90 4.81 -19.97
N LEU A 370 -4.76 5.85 -20.77
CA LEU A 370 -3.57 6.08 -21.60
C LEU A 370 -2.57 7.03 -20.95
N LEU A 371 -3.06 8.05 -20.19
CA LEU A 371 -2.27 9.21 -19.81
C LEU A 371 -2.35 9.49 -18.31
N THR A 372 -1.18 9.60 -17.69
CA THR A 372 -0.97 10.20 -16.36
C THR A 372 -0.04 11.40 -16.50
N LEU A 373 -0.36 12.50 -15.86
CA LEU A 373 0.50 13.68 -15.74
C LEU A 373 1.05 13.78 -14.32
N TYR A 374 2.30 14.18 -14.19
CA TYR A 374 2.91 14.41 -12.89
C TYR A 374 3.90 15.57 -12.92
N GLY A 375 4.11 16.16 -11.77
CA GLY A 375 5.10 17.23 -11.62
C GLY A 375 5.34 17.57 -10.16
N GLY A 376 6.39 18.32 -9.91
CA GLY A 376 6.76 18.71 -8.56
C GLY A 376 7.75 19.86 -8.52
N SER A 377 7.90 20.39 -7.33
CA SER A 377 8.87 21.41 -7.00
C SER A 377 9.58 21.06 -5.69
N MET A 378 10.85 21.39 -5.63
CA MET A 378 11.66 21.35 -4.42
C MET A 378 12.39 22.68 -4.29
N VAL A 379 12.28 23.30 -3.13
CA VAL A 379 12.88 24.62 -2.85
C VAL A 379 13.60 24.55 -1.51
N ALA A 380 14.83 25.02 -1.50
CA ALA A 380 15.66 25.13 -0.31
C ALA A 380 16.47 26.42 -0.35
N ASN A 381 17.27 26.67 0.69
CA ASN A 381 18.18 27.82 0.65
C ASN A 381 19.20 27.63 -0.49
N ASN A 382 19.26 28.61 -1.39
CA ASN A 382 20.14 28.59 -2.57
C ASN A 382 19.92 27.40 -3.55
N TYR A 383 18.78 26.72 -3.46
CA TYR A 383 18.43 25.60 -4.34
C TYR A 383 16.96 25.60 -4.73
N TYR A 384 16.68 25.33 -6.00
CA TYR A 384 15.34 24.96 -6.43
C TYR A 384 15.40 23.97 -7.60
N ALA A 385 14.39 23.11 -7.66
CA ALA A 385 14.19 22.19 -8.77
C ALA A 385 12.71 22.09 -9.12
N PHE A 386 12.43 21.95 -10.43
CA PHE A 386 11.10 21.74 -10.96
C PHE A 386 11.11 20.54 -11.92
N THR A 387 10.16 19.64 -11.75
CA THR A 387 9.98 18.47 -12.61
C THR A 387 8.60 18.49 -13.23
N LEU A 388 8.52 18.17 -14.53
CA LEU A 388 7.29 17.85 -15.24
C LEU A 388 7.48 16.56 -16.00
N GLY A 389 6.47 15.69 -15.93
CA GLY A 389 6.51 14.40 -16.58
C GLY A 389 5.13 13.88 -16.97
N THR A 390 5.17 12.86 -17.81
CA THR A 390 3.98 12.18 -18.31
C THR A 390 4.23 10.69 -18.46
N GLY A 391 3.23 9.88 -18.12
CA GLY A 391 3.23 8.44 -18.30
C GLY A 391 2.15 8.03 -19.30
N TRP A 392 2.51 7.12 -20.21
CA TRP A 392 1.61 6.60 -21.25
C TRP A 392 1.57 5.08 -21.20
N ASN A 393 0.35 4.52 -21.16
CA ASN A 393 0.11 3.09 -21.32
C ASN A 393 -0.35 2.83 -22.76
N THR A 394 0.51 2.19 -23.57
CA THR A 394 0.26 1.94 -24.99
C THR A 394 0.30 0.45 -25.32
N ARG A 395 -0.16 0.06 -26.50
CA ARG A 395 -0.06 -1.34 -26.98
C ARG A 395 1.37 -1.83 -27.12
N ILE A 396 2.32 -0.93 -27.38
CA ILE A 396 3.73 -1.28 -27.50
C ILE A 396 4.46 -1.33 -26.17
N GLY A 397 3.78 -1.00 -25.07
CA GLY A 397 4.31 -0.93 -23.72
C GLY A 397 3.98 0.37 -23.04
N ALA A 398 4.38 0.48 -21.79
CA ALA A 398 4.18 1.67 -21.00
C ALA A 398 5.48 2.49 -20.96
N ILE A 399 5.37 3.79 -21.16
CA ILE A 399 6.47 4.73 -21.30
C ILE A 399 6.23 5.88 -20.34
N SER A 400 7.24 6.29 -19.58
CA SER A 400 7.22 7.56 -18.88
C SER A 400 8.39 8.44 -19.33
N VAL A 401 8.12 9.73 -19.41
CA VAL A 401 9.12 10.75 -19.78
C VAL A 401 8.97 11.91 -18.83
N ASP A 402 10.07 12.37 -18.27
CA ASP A 402 10.09 13.58 -17.46
C ASP A 402 11.32 14.43 -17.73
N ALA A 403 11.19 15.71 -17.37
CA ALA A 403 12.25 16.67 -17.44
C ALA A 403 12.32 17.46 -16.13
N THR A 404 13.51 17.55 -15.56
CA THR A 404 13.79 18.30 -14.34
C THR A 404 14.77 19.42 -14.65
N LYS A 405 14.46 20.64 -14.19
CA LYS A 405 15.39 21.76 -14.16
C LYS A 405 15.80 22.04 -12.72
N SER A 406 17.09 22.20 -12.45
CA SER A 406 17.61 22.56 -11.13
C SER A 406 18.52 23.79 -11.22
N HIS A 407 18.49 24.56 -10.13
CA HIS A 407 19.39 25.68 -9.85
C HIS A 407 20.02 25.44 -8.48
N SER A 408 21.33 25.53 -8.39
CA SER A 408 22.09 25.33 -7.17
C SER A 408 23.18 26.41 -7.06
N LYS A 409 23.10 27.24 -6.04
CA LYS A 409 24.16 28.20 -5.70
C LYS A 409 24.89 27.68 -4.46
N GLN A 410 26.18 27.46 -4.59
CA GLN A 410 27.03 26.98 -3.50
C GLN A 410 27.53 28.13 -2.61
N ASP A 411 27.94 27.82 -1.39
CA ASP A 411 28.48 28.79 -0.42
C ASP A 411 29.75 29.48 -0.93
N ASN A 412 30.52 28.85 -1.81
CA ASN A 412 31.70 29.44 -2.46
C ASN A 412 31.36 30.44 -3.59
N GLY A 413 30.06 30.62 -3.89
CA GLY A 413 29.57 31.52 -4.92
C GLY A 413 29.34 30.85 -6.29
N ASP A 414 29.73 29.61 -6.51
CA ASP A 414 29.50 28.91 -7.75
C ASP A 414 28.01 28.65 -7.99
N VAL A 415 27.56 28.85 -9.22
CA VAL A 415 26.18 28.66 -9.63
C VAL A 415 26.11 27.56 -10.68
N PHE A 416 25.20 26.62 -10.48
CA PHE A 416 24.94 25.49 -11.36
C PHE A 416 23.48 25.50 -11.82
N ASP A 417 23.27 25.68 -13.11
CA ASP A 417 21.97 25.64 -13.77
C ASP A 417 21.93 24.44 -14.71
N GLY A 418 21.14 23.43 -14.37
CA GLY A 418 21.15 22.19 -15.11
C GLY A 418 19.79 21.62 -15.41
N GLN A 419 19.77 20.62 -16.30
CA GLN A 419 18.58 19.91 -16.71
C GLN A 419 18.85 18.40 -16.69
N SER A 420 17.85 17.62 -16.33
CA SER A 420 17.86 16.15 -16.39
C SER A 420 16.62 15.68 -17.13
N TYR A 421 16.79 14.69 -17.98
CA TYR A 421 15.72 14.04 -18.71
C TYR A 421 15.73 12.56 -18.36
N GLN A 422 14.57 11.99 -18.09
CA GLN A 422 14.42 10.57 -17.78
C GLN A 422 13.38 9.94 -18.70
N ILE A 423 13.69 8.74 -19.18
CA ILE A 423 12.75 7.92 -19.93
C ILE A 423 12.75 6.54 -19.27
N ALA A 424 11.58 6.04 -18.92
CA ALA A 424 11.41 4.66 -18.47
C ALA A 424 10.42 3.94 -19.39
N TYR A 425 10.66 2.65 -19.62
CA TYR A 425 9.84 1.80 -20.46
C TYR A 425 9.65 0.44 -19.81
N ASN A 426 8.45 -0.10 -19.91
CA ASN A 426 8.13 -1.45 -19.45
C ASN A 426 7.19 -2.14 -20.44
N LYS A 427 7.47 -3.39 -20.78
CA LYS A 427 6.61 -4.24 -21.61
C LYS A 427 6.69 -5.68 -21.12
N PHE A 428 5.54 -6.30 -20.99
CA PHE A 428 5.42 -7.75 -20.87
C PHE A 428 4.93 -8.34 -22.18
N VAL A 429 5.63 -9.35 -22.69
CA VAL A 429 5.27 -10.11 -23.90
C VAL A 429 4.73 -11.46 -23.47
N SER A 430 3.40 -11.61 -23.52
CA SER A 430 2.70 -12.81 -23.02
C SER A 430 3.07 -14.08 -23.78
N GLN A 431 3.26 -13.99 -25.10
CA GLN A 431 3.59 -15.14 -25.95
C GLN A 431 4.89 -15.86 -25.55
N THR A 432 5.85 -15.12 -25.02
CA THR A 432 7.15 -15.66 -24.59
C THR A 432 7.35 -15.60 -23.10
N SER A 433 6.36 -15.12 -22.35
CA SER A 433 6.46 -14.84 -20.91
C SER A 433 7.70 -14.01 -20.54
N THR A 434 8.04 -13.05 -21.44
CA THR A 434 9.22 -12.19 -21.30
C THR A 434 8.82 -10.83 -20.80
N ARG A 435 9.46 -10.37 -19.73
CA ARG A 435 9.34 -9.00 -19.24
C ARG A 435 10.58 -8.21 -19.64
N PHE A 436 10.34 -7.12 -20.34
CA PHE A 436 11.36 -6.12 -20.65
C PHE A 436 11.11 -4.91 -19.75
N GLY A 437 12.11 -4.55 -18.95
CA GLY A 437 12.14 -3.32 -18.18
C GLY A 437 13.37 -2.55 -18.62
N LEU A 438 13.19 -1.44 -19.34
CA LEU A 438 14.16 -0.38 -19.40
C LEU A 438 13.87 0.49 -18.19
N ALA A 439 14.56 0.23 -17.08
CA ALA A 439 14.19 0.83 -15.79
C ALA A 439 14.33 2.34 -15.83
N ALA A 440 15.39 2.89 -16.41
CA ALA A 440 15.53 4.31 -16.75
C ALA A 440 16.73 4.56 -17.66
N TRP A 441 16.55 5.43 -18.62
CA TRP A 441 17.65 6.17 -19.21
C TRP A 441 17.54 7.61 -18.72
N ARG A 442 18.54 8.07 -17.94
CA ARG A 442 18.63 9.43 -17.44
C ARG A 442 19.80 10.12 -18.12
N TYR A 443 19.53 11.24 -18.73
CA TYR A 443 20.54 12.16 -19.22
C TYR A 443 20.50 13.43 -18.36
N SER A 444 21.63 13.82 -17.81
CA SER A 444 21.76 15.06 -17.06
C SER A 444 22.84 15.94 -17.66
N SER A 445 22.57 17.24 -17.76
CA SER A 445 23.58 18.21 -18.17
C SER A 445 24.69 18.28 -17.12
N ARG A 446 25.86 18.81 -17.50
CA ARG A 446 27.03 18.93 -16.61
C ARG A 446 26.72 19.69 -15.32
N ASP A 447 25.86 20.69 -15.40
CA ASP A 447 25.57 21.60 -14.30
C ASP A 447 24.28 21.22 -13.55
N TYR A 448 23.67 20.06 -13.88
CA TYR A 448 22.55 19.52 -13.13
C TYR A 448 23.01 19.06 -11.74
N ARG A 449 22.29 19.49 -10.70
CA ARG A 449 22.50 19.07 -9.33
C ARG A 449 21.19 18.62 -8.71
N THR A 450 21.20 17.45 -8.07
CA THR A 450 20.13 17.02 -7.18
C THR A 450 20.22 17.82 -5.86
N PHE A 451 19.19 17.74 -5.05
CA PHE A 451 19.23 18.37 -3.72
C PHE A 451 20.31 17.76 -2.83
N ASN A 452 20.51 16.46 -2.90
CA ASN A 452 21.59 15.79 -2.18
C ASN A 452 22.96 16.32 -2.62
N ASP A 453 23.19 16.47 -3.94
CA ASP A 453 24.42 17.06 -4.48
C ASP A 453 24.64 18.49 -3.98
N HIS A 454 23.58 19.31 -3.93
CA HIS A 454 23.64 20.68 -3.40
C HIS A 454 24.08 20.72 -1.94
N VAL A 455 23.48 19.86 -1.08
CA VAL A 455 23.85 19.81 0.36
C VAL A 455 25.27 19.30 0.51
N TRP A 456 25.68 18.26 -0.20
CA TRP A 456 27.05 17.73 -0.17
C TRP A 456 28.08 18.74 -0.65
N ALA A 457 27.82 19.47 -1.72
CA ALA A 457 28.73 20.47 -2.26
C ALA A 457 29.08 21.58 -1.25
N ASN A 458 28.11 21.96 -0.41
CA ASN A 458 28.30 22.96 0.65
C ASN A 458 29.02 22.41 1.90
N ASN A 459 29.38 21.12 1.92
CA ASN A 459 30.11 20.48 3.02
C ASN A 459 31.57 20.16 2.69
N LYS A 460 32.06 20.44 1.47
CA LYS A 460 33.41 20.09 1.03
C LYS A 460 34.55 20.66 1.88
N ASP A 461 34.32 21.82 2.52
CA ASP A 461 35.38 22.47 3.32
C ASP A 461 35.71 21.76 4.64
N ASN A 462 34.87 20.81 5.09
CA ASN A 462 35.09 20.07 6.34
C ASN A 462 35.92 18.80 6.18
N TYR A 463 36.22 18.38 4.94
CA TYR A 463 37.07 17.22 4.64
C TYR A 463 38.50 17.61 4.27
N ARG A 464 39.07 18.65 4.86
CA ARG A 464 40.49 18.96 4.74
C ARG A 464 41.28 18.06 5.64
N HIS A 465 41.95 17.10 5.01
CA HIS A 465 43.18 16.41 5.36
C HIS A 465 43.28 15.75 6.75
N ASP A 466 43.06 14.46 6.79
CA ASP A 466 43.97 13.57 7.47
C ASP A 466 44.91 12.94 6.40
N GLU A 467 46.18 13.30 6.41
CA GLU A 467 47.17 12.93 5.36
C GLU A 467 47.44 11.42 5.25
N ASN A 468 46.69 10.57 5.99
CA ASN A 468 46.93 9.14 6.07
C ASN A 468 45.78 8.27 5.51
N ASP A 469 44.68 8.83 5.05
CA ASP A 469 43.61 8.02 4.42
C ASP A 469 43.88 7.86 2.91
N ILE A 470 44.30 6.65 2.53
CA ILE A 470 44.67 6.20 1.16
C ILE A 470 43.44 6.24 0.18
N TYR A 471 42.27 6.53 0.66
CA TYR A 471 41.07 6.74 -0.17
C TYR A 471 40.53 8.14 0.07
N ASP A 472 40.91 9.05 -0.79
CA ASP A 472 40.34 10.41 -0.84
C ASP A 472 38.87 10.32 -1.27
N ILE A 473 37.97 10.21 -0.26
CA ILE A 473 36.53 10.23 -0.46
C ILE A 473 36.09 11.51 -1.20
N ALA A 474 36.86 12.61 -1.05
CA ALA A 474 36.64 13.85 -1.78
C ALA A 474 36.89 13.67 -3.28
N ASP A 475 37.91 12.92 -3.69
CA ASP A 475 38.17 12.62 -5.12
C ASP A 475 37.13 11.69 -5.73
N TYR A 476 36.60 10.73 -4.97
CA TYR A 476 35.51 9.87 -5.40
C TYR A 476 34.24 10.68 -5.67
N TYR A 477 33.88 11.62 -4.80
CA TYR A 477 32.73 12.49 -5.00
C TYR A 477 33.00 13.63 -5.99
N GLN A 478 34.23 14.11 -6.15
CA GLN A 478 34.59 15.13 -7.13
C GLN A 478 34.44 14.65 -8.57
N ASN A 479 34.71 13.36 -8.82
CA ASN A 479 34.53 12.74 -10.13
C ASN A 479 33.07 12.25 -10.38
N ASP A 480 32.25 12.03 -9.35
CA ASP A 480 30.90 11.47 -9.47
C ASP A 480 29.78 12.55 -9.47
N PHE A 481 30.11 13.83 -9.19
CA PHE A 481 29.18 14.95 -9.39
C PHE A 481 28.95 15.26 -10.86
N GLY A 482 28.32 14.34 -11.55
CA GLY A 482 28.07 14.51 -12.96
C GLY A 482 27.88 13.22 -13.71
N ARG A 483 27.22 12.21 -13.11
CA ARG A 483 26.67 11.13 -13.93
C ARG A 483 25.79 11.74 -15.01
N LYS A 484 26.41 12.03 -16.15
CA LYS A 484 25.72 12.60 -17.31
C LYS A 484 24.71 11.62 -17.88
N ASN A 485 24.98 10.33 -17.75
CA ASN A 485 24.16 9.27 -18.29
C ASN A 485 24.08 8.10 -17.33
N SER A 486 22.89 7.62 -17.06
CA SER A 486 22.67 6.30 -16.46
C SER A 486 21.71 5.51 -17.33
N PHE A 487 22.05 4.25 -17.57
CA PHE A 487 21.24 3.32 -18.33
C PHE A 487 21.06 2.07 -17.47
N SER A 488 19.81 1.69 -17.25
CA SER A 488 19.47 0.47 -16.54
C SER A 488 18.43 -0.28 -17.35
N ALA A 489 18.76 -1.49 -17.77
CA ALA A 489 17.83 -2.39 -18.44
C ALA A 489 17.78 -3.70 -17.67
N ASN A 490 16.61 -4.24 -17.53
CA ASN A 490 16.40 -5.58 -17.01
C ASN A 490 15.51 -6.37 -17.96
N MET A 491 15.77 -7.65 -18.07
CA MET A 491 14.96 -8.59 -18.81
C MET A 491 14.78 -9.83 -17.94
N SER A 492 13.56 -10.30 -17.83
CA SER A 492 13.31 -11.61 -17.22
C SER A 492 12.38 -12.41 -18.11
N GLN A 493 12.70 -13.68 -18.30
CA GLN A 493 11.94 -14.61 -19.11
C GLN A 493 11.66 -15.86 -18.29
N SER A 494 10.38 -16.23 -18.16
CA SER A 494 10.01 -17.53 -17.63
C SER A 494 10.20 -18.60 -18.70
N LEU A 495 10.86 -19.69 -18.32
CA LEU A 495 11.08 -20.82 -19.22
C LEU A 495 9.83 -21.72 -19.24
N PRO A 496 9.52 -22.37 -20.40
CA PRO A 496 8.41 -23.31 -20.49
C PRO A 496 8.51 -24.45 -19.47
N GLU A 497 7.39 -25.11 -19.18
CA GLU A 497 7.31 -26.35 -18.38
C GLU A 497 7.90 -26.25 -16.96
N GLY A 498 8.01 -25.05 -16.39
CA GLY A 498 8.53 -24.89 -15.03
C GLY A 498 10.05 -25.03 -14.88
N TRP A 499 10.81 -24.92 -15.96
CA TRP A 499 12.29 -24.97 -15.97
C TRP A 499 12.97 -23.77 -15.28
N GLY A 500 12.17 -22.86 -14.71
CA GLY A 500 12.66 -21.70 -13.99
C GLY A 500 12.58 -20.39 -14.79
N SER A 501 13.44 -19.45 -14.47
CA SER A 501 13.50 -18.15 -15.15
C SER A 501 14.95 -17.72 -15.40
N VAL A 502 15.14 -16.98 -16.49
CA VAL A 502 16.42 -16.31 -16.82
C VAL A 502 16.22 -14.81 -16.63
N SER A 503 17.14 -14.15 -15.93
CA SER A 503 17.15 -12.71 -15.75
C SER A 503 18.50 -12.11 -16.07
N LEU A 504 18.48 -10.95 -16.72
CA LEU A 504 19.63 -10.11 -17.07
C LEU A 504 19.47 -8.77 -16.40
#